data_48f0cdc7c4a977e18af47c1aa0e91fe1
#
_entry.id   48f0cdc7c4a977e18af47c1aa0e91fe1
#
_cell.length_a   1.000
_cell.length_b   1.000
_cell.length_c   1.000
_cell.angle_alpha   90.00
_cell.angle_beta   90.00
_cell.angle_gamma   90.00
#
_symmetry.space_group_name_H-M   'P 1'
#
loop_
_entity.id
_entity.type
_entity.pdbx_description
1 polymer ?
#
loop_
_entity_poly.entity_id
_entity_poly.type
_entity_poly.pdbx_seq_one_letter_code
_entity_poly.pdbx_strand_id
1 'polypeptide(L)'
;MLKILQARLQQYVNRELPDVQDGFRKGRGTRDQIANIHWIMEKAREFQKNIYFCFIDYAKAFDLVDYNKLWKILKEMGIPDYLTCLLSNLYAGQEATVRTRHGTTDWFQIRKGVHQGCILSFCL
;
A
#
# COMPACT_ATOMS: atom_id res chain seq x y z
N MET A 1 6.29 -17.02 8.77
CA MET A 1 4.86 -16.70 9.06
C MET A 1 4.34 -15.57 8.17
N LEU A 2 4.95 -14.40 8.13
CA LEU A 2 4.48 -13.24 7.34
C LEU A 2 4.32 -13.52 5.84
N LYS A 3 5.23 -14.27 5.20
CA LYS A 3 5.12 -14.67 3.78
C LYS A 3 3.87 -15.51 3.47
N ILE A 4 3.45 -16.37 4.41
CA ILE A 4 2.24 -17.18 4.25
C ILE A 4 1.01 -16.29 4.33
N LEU A 5 1.00 -15.36 5.27
CA LEU A 5 -0.08 -14.39 5.43
C LEU A 5 -0.19 -13.48 4.20
N GLN A 6 0.94 -12.97 3.70
CA GLN A 6 1.00 -12.22 2.45
C GLN A 6 0.41 -13.00 1.27
N ALA A 7 0.85 -14.25 1.07
CA ALA A 7 0.37 -15.07 -0.05
C ALA A 7 -1.15 -15.30 -0.01
N ARG A 8 -1.72 -15.43 1.19
CA ARG A 8 -3.17 -15.54 1.38
C ARG A 8 -3.90 -14.23 1.09
N LEU A 9 -3.40 -13.11 1.63
CA LEU A 9 -3.98 -11.79 1.39
C LEU A 9 -3.92 -11.39 -0.09
N GLN A 10 -2.80 -11.67 -0.75
CA GLN A 10 -2.58 -11.33 -2.15
C GLN A 10 -3.65 -11.89 -3.09
N GLN A 11 -4.20 -13.06 -2.78
CA GLN A 11 -5.28 -13.68 -3.58
C GLN A 11 -6.56 -12.83 -3.55
N TYR A 12 -6.90 -12.28 -2.39
CA TYR A 12 -8.07 -11.40 -2.24
C TYR A 12 -7.81 -10.03 -2.84
N VAL A 13 -6.69 -9.41 -2.48
CA VAL A 13 -6.31 -8.07 -2.95
C VAL A 13 -6.22 -8.01 -4.47
N ASN A 14 -5.58 -8.99 -5.12
CA ASN A 14 -5.46 -9.02 -6.58
C ASN A 14 -6.81 -9.12 -7.30
N ARG A 15 -7.82 -9.69 -6.65
CA ARG A 15 -9.17 -9.81 -7.23
C ARG A 15 -9.97 -8.51 -7.11
N GLU A 16 -9.78 -7.78 -6.03
CA GLU A 16 -10.55 -6.58 -5.72
C GLU A 16 -9.89 -5.29 -6.24
N LEU A 17 -8.58 -5.32 -6.51
CA LEU A 17 -7.89 -4.16 -7.06
C LEU A 17 -8.35 -3.89 -8.50
N PRO A 18 -8.74 -2.64 -8.81
CA PRO A 18 -9.12 -2.26 -10.17
C PRO A 18 -7.95 -2.43 -11.14
N ASP A 19 -8.25 -2.68 -12.41
CA ASP A 19 -7.23 -2.91 -13.45
C ASP A 19 -6.32 -1.71 -13.69
N VAL A 20 -6.78 -0.52 -13.35
CA VAL A 20 -5.99 0.72 -13.44
C VAL A 20 -4.94 0.85 -12.33
N GLN A 21 -5.03 0.03 -11.28
CA GLN A 21 -4.04 0.00 -10.20
C GLN A 21 -2.83 -0.82 -10.63
N ASP A 22 -1.71 -0.16 -10.88
CA ASP A 22 -0.45 -0.82 -11.26
C ASP A 22 0.57 -0.91 -10.12
N GLY A 23 0.50 0.00 -9.17
CA GLY A 23 1.38 0.00 -8.01
C GLY A 23 1.26 -1.28 -7.20
N PHE A 24 2.42 -1.85 -6.82
CA PHE A 24 2.53 -3.05 -5.98
C PHE A 24 1.89 -4.33 -6.56
N ARG A 25 1.63 -4.37 -7.86
CA ARG A 25 1.15 -5.59 -8.56
C ARG A 25 2.30 -6.35 -9.19
N LYS A 26 2.26 -7.69 -9.06
CA LYS A 26 3.24 -8.57 -9.69
C LYS A 26 3.14 -8.48 -11.22
N GLY A 27 4.27 -8.29 -11.89
CA GLY A 27 4.35 -8.19 -13.34
C GLY A 27 4.01 -6.82 -13.92
N ARG A 28 3.75 -5.82 -13.07
CA ARG A 28 3.56 -4.42 -13.49
C ARG A 28 4.66 -3.55 -12.89
N GLY A 29 5.40 -2.88 -13.73
CA GLY A 29 6.56 -2.09 -13.31
C GLY A 29 6.46 -0.64 -13.72
N THR A 30 7.28 0.21 -13.10
CA THR A 30 7.38 1.64 -13.43
C THR A 30 7.70 1.87 -14.92
N ARG A 31 8.52 0.98 -15.51
CA ARG A 31 8.87 1.05 -16.94
C ARG A 31 7.62 0.93 -17.83
N ASP A 32 6.70 0.04 -17.49
CA ASP A 32 5.47 -0.18 -18.26
C ASP A 32 4.57 1.06 -18.18
N GLN A 33 4.50 1.69 -17.00
CA GLN A 33 3.73 2.93 -16.82
C GLN A 33 4.32 4.12 -17.57
N ILE A 34 5.65 4.24 -17.61
CA ILE A 34 6.33 5.24 -18.42
C ILE A 34 6.02 5.01 -19.90
N ALA A 35 6.07 3.76 -20.37
CA ALA A 35 5.72 3.41 -21.75
C ALA A 35 4.26 3.77 -22.09
N ASN A 36 3.33 3.51 -21.18
CA ASN A 36 1.92 3.89 -21.33
C ASN A 36 1.73 5.40 -21.48
N ILE A 37 2.42 6.20 -20.65
CA ILE A 37 2.38 7.66 -20.74
C ILE A 37 2.94 8.13 -22.09
N HIS A 38 4.07 7.59 -22.52
CA HIS A 38 4.66 7.88 -23.82
C HIS A 38 3.69 7.55 -24.97
N TRP A 39 3.07 6.39 -24.92
CA TRP A 39 2.07 5.97 -25.91
C TRP A 39 0.88 6.93 -25.97
N ILE A 40 0.35 7.37 -24.82
CA ILE A 40 -0.75 8.35 -24.74
C ILE A 40 -0.33 9.68 -25.38
N MET A 41 0.90 10.15 -25.09
CA MET A 41 1.45 11.40 -25.66
C MET A 41 1.59 11.31 -27.18
N GLU A 42 2.10 10.19 -27.69
CA GLU A 42 2.22 9.95 -29.13
C GLU A 42 0.85 9.95 -29.83
N LYS A 43 -0.13 9.25 -29.24
CA LYS A 43 -1.50 9.23 -29.76
C LYS A 43 -2.15 10.61 -29.73
N ALA A 44 -1.98 11.36 -28.68
CA ALA A 44 -2.51 12.73 -28.60
C ALA A 44 -1.91 13.62 -29.69
N ARG A 45 -0.59 13.48 -29.98
CA ARG A 45 0.08 14.20 -31.07
C ARG A 45 -0.44 13.76 -32.43
N GLU A 46 -0.61 12.46 -32.67
CA GLU A 46 -1.15 11.91 -33.91
C GLU A 46 -2.55 12.49 -34.22
N PHE A 47 -3.41 12.56 -33.22
CA PHE A 47 -4.78 13.09 -33.35
C PHE A 47 -4.87 14.60 -33.11
N GLN A 48 -3.76 15.31 -32.96
CA GLN A 48 -3.69 16.75 -32.69
C GLN A 48 -4.57 17.20 -31.51
N LYS A 49 -4.63 16.37 -30.46
CA LYS A 49 -5.40 16.65 -29.24
C LYS A 49 -4.50 17.07 -28.09
N ASN A 50 -4.92 18.11 -27.40
CA ASN A 50 -4.24 18.51 -26.18
C ASN A 50 -4.57 17.52 -25.06
N ILE A 51 -3.56 17.11 -24.30
CA ILE A 51 -3.70 16.31 -23.09
C ILE A 51 -3.07 17.05 -21.93
N TYR A 52 -3.61 16.81 -20.73
CA TYR A 52 -3.12 17.40 -19.50
C TYR A 52 -2.88 16.27 -18.52
N PHE A 53 -1.72 16.28 -17.85
CA PHE A 53 -1.39 15.33 -16.80
C PHE A 53 -1.40 16.02 -15.45
N CYS A 54 -2.01 15.36 -14.47
CA CYS A 54 -1.93 15.76 -13.07
C CYS A 54 -1.30 14.61 -12.28
N PHE A 55 -0.20 14.89 -11.58
CA PHE A 55 0.47 13.93 -10.72
C PHE A 55 0.17 14.29 -9.26
N ILE A 56 -0.37 13.31 -8.53
CA ILE A 56 -0.71 13.47 -7.12
C ILE A 56 0.19 12.54 -6.31
N ASP A 57 1.01 13.11 -5.44
CA ASP A 57 1.86 12.37 -4.51
C ASP A 57 1.36 12.58 -3.08
N TYR A 58 1.17 11.47 -2.36
CA TYR A 58 0.69 11.51 -0.97
C TYR A 58 1.86 11.58 -0.01
N ALA A 59 1.97 12.70 0.71
CA ALA A 59 2.94 12.81 1.79
C ALA A 59 2.62 11.82 2.90
N LYS A 60 3.59 10.98 3.26
CA LYS A 60 3.49 10.03 4.38
C LYS A 60 2.30 9.07 4.28
N ALA A 61 2.00 8.55 3.06
CA ALA A 61 0.86 7.66 2.84
C ALA A 61 0.81 6.48 3.84
N PHE A 62 1.95 5.82 4.07
CA PHE A 62 2.05 4.69 5.00
C PHE A 62 1.91 5.09 6.47
N ASP A 63 2.44 6.24 6.86
CA ASP A 63 2.46 6.70 8.27
C ASP A 63 1.08 7.16 8.76
N LEU A 64 0.19 7.53 7.83
CA LEU A 64 -1.12 8.10 8.14
C LEU A 64 -2.26 7.08 8.11
N VAL A 65 -1.97 5.82 7.84
CA VAL A 65 -3.00 4.76 7.78
C VAL A 65 -3.66 4.59 9.14
N ASP A 66 -4.98 4.81 9.20
CA ASP A 66 -5.81 4.57 10.37
C ASP A 66 -6.22 3.09 10.42
N TYR A 67 -5.92 2.41 11.52
CA TYR A 67 -6.18 0.97 11.65
C TYR A 67 -7.67 0.63 11.57
N ASN A 68 -8.55 1.43 12.17
CA ASN A 68 -9.99 1.14 12.15
C ASN A 68 -10.55 1.22 10.73
N LYS A 69 -10.11 2.23 9.97
CA LYS A 69 -10.47 2.36 8.55
C LYS A 69 -9.90 1.20 7.73
N LEU A 70 -8.65 0.82 7.98
CA LEU A 70 -7.99 -0.28 7.29
C LEU A 70 -8.76 -1.59 7.48
N TRP A 71 -9.10 -1.95 8.73
CA TRP A 71 -9.84 -3.19 9.01
C TRP A 71 -11.23 -3.20 8.38
N LYS A 72 -11.89 -2.04 8.34
CA LYS A 72 -13.18 -1.89 7.65
C LYS A 72 -13.06 -2.14 6.15
N ILE A 73 -12.09 -1.51 5.48
CA ILE A 73 -11.83 -1.69 4.05
C ILE A 73 -11.50 -3.15 3.73
N LEU A 74 -10.63 -3.81 4.51
CA LEU A 74 -10.29 -5.21 4.29
C LEU A 74 -11.51 -6.13 4.38
N LYS A 75 -12.44 -5.86 5.28
CA LYS A 75 -13.71 -6.58 5.38
C LYS A 75 -14.62 -6.33 4.17
N GLU A 76 -14.72 -5.08 3.73
CA GLU A 76 -15.48 -4.69 2.53
C GLU A 76 -14.91 -5.34 1.26
N MET A 77 -13.60 -5.56 1.19
CA MET A 77 -12.92 -6.33 0.13
C MET A 77 -13.14 -7.85 0.23
N GLY A 78 -13.96 -8.33 1.17
CA GLY A 78 -14.25 -9.75 1.34
C GLY A 78 -13.10 -10.56 1.92
N ILE A 79 -12.14 -9.93 2.57
CA ILE A 79 -11.07 -10.65 3.29
C ILE A 79 -11.68 -11.32 4.51
N PRO A 80 -11.48 -12.64 4.71
CA PRO A 80 -12.04 -13.37 5.81
C PRO A 80 -11.69 -12.78 7.19
N ASP A 81 -12.65 -12.80 8.10
CA ASP A 81 -12.49 -12.22 9.45
C ASP A 81 -11.28 -12.78 10.21
N TYR A 82 -10.95 -14.06 10.04
CA TYR A 82 -9.78 -14.64 10.71
C TYR A 82 -8.45 -14.01 10.24
N LEU A 83 -8.33 -13.64 8.95
CA LEU A 83 -7.14 -12.94 8.43
C LEU A 83 -7.10 -11.50 8.92
N THR A 84 -8.22 -10.81 8.92
CA THR A 84 -8.32 -9.44 9.44
C THR A 84 -8.01 -9.40 10.94
N CYS A 85 -8.50 -10.39 11.70
CA CYS A 85 -8.19 -10.52 13.12
C CYS A 85 -6.70 -10.79 13.38
N LEU A 86 -6.07 -11.67 12.60
CA LEU A 86 -4.63 -11.92 12.69
C LEU A 86 -3.81 -10.66 12.41
N LEU A 87 -4.20 -9.88 11.38
CA LEU A 87 -3.56 -8.61 11.07
C LEU A 87 -3.75 -7.61 12.20
N SER A 88 -4.97 -7.45 12.68
CA SER A 88 -5.28 -6.53 13.79
C SER A 88 -4.45 -6.86 15.04
N ASN A 89 -4.32 -8.13 15.38
CA ASN A 89 -3.49 -8.57 16.50
C ASN A 89 -1.99 -8.31 16.26
N LEU A 90 -1.54 -8.40 15.02
CA LEU A 90 -0.14 -8.10 14.67
C LEU A 90 0.20 -6.61 14.86
N TYR A 91 -0.77 -5.73 14.63
CA TYR A 91 -0.63 -4.28 14.78
C TYR A 91 -1.05 -3.77 16.17
N ALA A 92 -1.74 -4.60 16.95
CA ALA A 92 -2.16 -4.24 18.30
C ALA A 92 -0.96 -4.16 19.25
N GLY A 93 -0.91 -3.08 20.02
CA GLY A 93 0.10 -2.91 21.08
C GLY A 93 1.55 -2.79 20.58
N GLN A 94 1.75 -2.40 19.33
CA GLN A 94 3.09 -2.15 18.82
C GLN A 94 3.72 -0.95 19.52
N GLU A 95 4.95 -1.13 19.96
CA GLU A 95 5.76 -0.10 20.60
C GLU A 95 7.05 0.10 19.80
N ALA A 96 7.57 1.30 19.83
CA ALA A 96 8.84 1.65 19.21
C ALA A 96 9.70 2.50 20.11
N THR A 97 10.99 2.47 19.85
CA THR A 97 11.99 3.34 20.46
C THR A 97 12.94 3.82 19.36
N VAL A 98 13.47 5.01 19.49
CA VAL A 98 14.40 5.59 18.52
C VAL A 98 15.79 5.65 19.12
N ARG A 99 16.76 5.06 18.42
CA ARG A 99 18.17 5.15 18.79
C ARG A 99 18.77 6.41 18.19
N THR A 100 19.25 7.30 19.05
CA THR A 100 19.94 8.54 18.68
C THR A 100 21.43 8.45 19.00
N ARG A 101 22.20 9.45 18.63
CA ARG A 101 23.62 9.57 19.03
C ARG A 101 23.79 9.77 20.53
N HIS A 102 22.76 10.22 21.23
CA HIS A 102 22.77 10.54 22.66
C HIS A 102 22.12 9.46 23.53
N GLY A 103 21.68 8.35 22.94
CA GLY A 103 21.00 7.26 23.63
C GLY A 103 19.72 6.81 22.93
N THR A 104 18.92 6.05 23.64
CA THR A 104 17.65 5.52 23.16
C THR A 104 16.51 6.27 23.85
N THR A 105 15.47 6.61 23.11
CA THR A 105 14.25 7.23 23.67
C THR A 105 13.50 6.23 24.56
N ASP A 106 12.57 6.73 25.37
CA ASP A 106 11.57 5.89 26.01
C ASP A 106 10.70 5.19 24.97
N TRP A 107 10.10 4.07 25.35
CA TRP A 107 9.17 3.33 24.51
C TRP A 107 7.88 4.12 24.33
N PHE A 108 7.39 4.19 23.10
CA PHE A 108 6.12 4.83 22.78
C PHE A 108 5.26 3.92 21.90
N GLN A 109 3.94 3.99 22.09
CA GLN A 109 3.00 3.17 21.34
C GLN A 109 2.76 3.73 19.94
N ILE A 110 2.76 2.82 18.96
CA ILE A 110 2.38 3.11 17.56
C ILE A 110 0.87 2.95 17.45
N ARG A 111 0.17 4.03 17.14
CA ARG A 111 -1.31 4.05 17.06
C ARG A 111 -1.85 4.12 15.65
N LYS A 112 -1.00 4.37 14.65
CA LYS A 112 -1.36 4.50 13.24
C LYS A 112 -0.14 4.23 12.37
N GLY A 113 -0.40 4.00 11.09
CA GLY A 113 0.65 3.77 10.10
C GLY A 113 0.98 2.30 9.91
N VAL A 114 1.37 1.96 8.70
CA VAL A 114 1.89 0.64 8.35
C VAL A 114 3.37 0.75 8.04
N HIS A 115 4.14 -0.24 8.48
CA HIS A 115 5.61 -0.19 8.34
C HIS A 115 5.99 -0.26 6.86
N GLN A 116 6.59 0.81 6.34
CA GLN A 116 7.09 0.86 4.96
C GLN A 116 8.18 -0.20 4.76
N GLY A 117 8.05 -0.99 3.69
CA GLY A 117 8.97 -2.10 3.40
C GLY A 117 8.65 -3.42 4.14
N CYS A 118 7.61 -3.46 4.96
CA CYS A 118 7.09 -4.73 5.45
C CYS A 118 6.43 -5.51 4.30
N ILE A 119 6.60 -6.81 4.30
CA ILE A 119 5.99 -7.72 3.32
C ILE A 119 4.46 -7.54 3.23
N LEU A 120 3.80 -7.18 4.34
CA LEU A 120 2.36 -6.99 4.41
C LEU A 120 1.90 -5.61 3.91
N SER A 121 2.75 -4.59 3.98
CA SER A 121 2.37 -3.21 3.60
C SER A 121 1.99 -3.07 2.12
N PHE A 122 2.42 -3.99 1.27
CA PHE A 122 2.01 -4.05 -0.15
C PHE A 122 0.59 -4.60 -0.35
N CYS A 123 0.01 -5.23 0.67
CA CYS A 123 -1.34 -5.79 0.64
C CYS A 123 -2.33 -4.94 1.45
N LEU A 124 -1.86 -3.97 2.19
CA LEU A 124 -2.61 -3.08 3.07
C LEU A 124 -2.65 -1.66 2.51
#